data_7fae122ac5a3ca3dbdab14ebcd57f7b4
#
_entry.id   7fae122ac5a3ca3dbdab14ebcd57f7b4
#
_cell.length_a   1.000
_cell.length_b   1.000
_cell.length_c   1.000
_cell.angle_alpha   90.00
_cell.angle_beta   90.00
_cell.angle_gamma   90.00
#
_symmetry.space_group_name_H-M   'P 1'
#
loop_
_entity.id
_entity.type
_entity.pdbx_description
1 polymer ?
#
loop_
_entity_poly.entity_id
_entity_poly.type
_entity_poly.pdbx_seq_one_letter_code
_entity_poly.pdbx_strand_id
1 'polypeptide(L)'
;MFKKLRGMFSSDLSIDLGTANTLIYVRERGIVLNEPSVVAIRSHGSQKSVVAVGTEAKRMLGRTPGNIAAIRPMKDGVIADFSVCEKMLQYFINKVHENSFLQPSPRVLICVPCKSTQVERRAIRESALGAGARAVFRIEEPMAAAIGAGLPVEEARGSMVVDIGGGTTEIALISLNGVVYAESVRVGGDRFDEAIVTYVRRNYGSLIGESTAERIKQEIGTAFPGGDVREVDVRGRNLAEGVPRSFTLNSNEVLEALQESLATIVQAVKSALEQSPPELASDIAERGLVLTGGGALLRDLDKLLAQETGLPVIVAEEPLTCVARGGGRALEMMDRHSMDLLSTE
;
A
#
# COMPACT_ATOMS: atom_id res chain seq x y z
N MET A 1 -18.75 18.20 24.33
CA MET A 1 -19.62 19.09 23.57
C MET A 1 -18.90 19.71 22.38
N PHE A 2 -17.75 20.35 22.51
CA PHE A 2 -16.99 20.97 21.39
C PHE A 2 -16.57 20.00 20.26
N LYS A 3 -16.17 18.77 20.56
CA LYS A 3 -15.83 17.76 19.52
C LYS A 3 -17.02 17.36 18.65
N LYS A 4 -18.24 17.33 19.20
CA LYS A 4 -19.47 17.05 18.41
C LYS A 4 -19.81 18.22 17.47
N LEU A 5 -19.65 19.49 17.92
CA LEU A 5 -19.87 20.65 17.07
C LEU A 5 -18.87 20.70 15.90
N ARG A 6 -17.58 20.47 16.18
CA ARG A 6 -16.53 20.39 15.13
C ARG A 6 -16.79 19.30 14.11
N GLY A 7 -17.36 18.16 14.55
CA GLY A 7 -17.73 17.06 13.68
C GLY A 7 -18.83 17.38 12.66
N MET A 8 -19.69 18.35 12.94
CA MET A 8 -20.72 18.79 11.98
C MET A 8 -20.14 19.59 10.79
N PHE A 9 -18.92 20.09 10.92
CA PHE A 9 -18.20 20.84 9.89
C PHE A 9 -17.01 20.09 9.31
N SER A 10 -16.84 18.80 9.66
CA SER A 10 -15.77 17.95 9.15
C SER A 10 -16.35 16.84 8.30
N SER A 11 -15.85 16.72 7.07
CA SER A 11 -16.20 15.59 6.21
C SER A 11 -15.63 14.30 6.75
N ASP A 12 -16.38 13.20 6.69
CA ASP A 12 -15.89 11.87 7.04
C ASP A 12 -14.86 11.40 6.03
N LEU A 13 -13.85 10.68 6.49
CA LEU A 13 -12.70 10.24 5.71
C LEU A 13 -12.58 8.72 5.69
N SER A 14 -12.20 8.16 4.55
CA SER A 14 -11.55 6.85 4.49
C SER A 14 -10.06 7.04 4.21
N ILE A 15 -9.22 6.39 4.98
CA ILE A 15 -7.76 6.48 4.87
C ILE A 15 -7.20 5.08 4.58
N ASP A 16 -6.58 4.96 3.42
CA ASP A 16 -5.67 3.87 3.11
C ASP A 16 -4.27 4.30 3.59
N LEU A 17 -3.83 3.72 4.71
CA LEU A 17 -2.56 4.05 5.36
C LEU A 17 -1.48 3.07 4.90
N GLY A 18 -1.12 3.13 3.63
CA GLY A 18 -0.16 2.22 3.04
C GLY A 18 1.30 2.52 3.40
N THR A 19 2.16 1.50 3.27
CA THR A 19 3.60 1.61 3.51
C THR A 19 4.28 2.61 2.57
N ALA A 20 3.93 2.59 1.29
CA ALA A 20 4.50 3.47 0.27
C ALA A 20 3.75 4.80 0.16
N ASN A 21 2.42 4.76 0.08
CA ASN A 21 1.55 5.91 -0.09
C ASN A 21 0.40 5.88 0.90
N THR A 22 -0.06 7.07 1.30
CA THR A 22 -1.31 7.28 2.03
C THR A 22 -2.32 7.92 1.08
N LEU A 23 -3.49 7.30 0.93
CA LEU A 23 -4.60 7.85 0.15
C LEU A 23 -5.76 8.22 1.07
N ILE A 24 -6.40 9.35 0.79
CA ILE A 24 -7.59 9.78 1.53
C ILE A 24 -8.74 9.99 0.57
N TYR A 25 -9.82 9.28 0.85
CA TYR A 25 -11.11 9.46 0.22
C TYR A 25 -12.01 10.29 1.15
N VAL A 26 -12.65 11.31 0.57
CA VAL A 26 -13.66 12.11 1.26
C VAL A 26 -15.02 11.79 0.67
N ARG A 27 -16.00 11.59 1.53
CA ARG A 27 -17.37 11.34 1.13
C ARG A 27 -17.84 12.39 0.10
N GLU A 28 -18.48 11.93 -0.98
CA GLU A 28 -18.99 12.74 -2.09
C GLU A 28 -17.94 13.50 -2.93
N ARG A 29 -16.66 13.47 -2.51
CA ARG A 29 -15.57 14.15 -3.23
C ARG A 29 -14.57 13.19 -3.88
N GLY A 30 -14.64 11.90 -3.53
CA GLY A 30 -13.71 10.90 -4.02
C GLY A 30 -12.32 10.97 -3.36
N ILE A 31 -11.30 10.47 -4.03
CA ILE A 31 -9.90 10.53 -3.57
C ILE A 31 -9.40 11.96 -3.70
N VAL A 32 -9.11 12.60 -2.59
CA VAL A 32 -8.66 13.99 -2.50
C VAL A 32 -7.19 14.13 -2.14
N LEU A 33 -6.55 13.04 -1.71
CA LEU A 33 -5.14 13.01 -1.36
C LEU A 33 -4.54 11.66 -1.76
N ASN A 34 -3.39 11.72 -2.42
CA ASN A 34 -2.52 10.58 -2.70
C ASN A 34 -1.09 11.08 -2.55
N GLU A 35 -0.48 10.77 -1.41
CA GLU A 35 0.83 11.27 -1.03
C GLU A 35 1.72 10.14 -0.50
N PRO A 36 3.02 10.17 -0.76
CA PRO A 36 3.96 9.23 -0.15
C PRO A 36 3.90 9.25 1.38
N SER A 37 3.97 8.08 2.00
CA SER A 37 4.04 7.91 3.46
C SER A 37 5.45 8.22 3.97
N VAL A 38 5.89 9.47 3.81
CA VAL A 38 7.24 9.95 4.18
C VAL A 38 7.13 11.27 4.94
N VAL A 39 7.95 11.42 5.98
CA VAL A 39 8.05 12.65 6.78
C VAL A 39 9.50 13.04 6.93
N ALA A 40 9.83 14.29 6.65
CA ALA A 40 11.16 14.85 6.94
C ALA A 40 11.13 15.58 8.29
N ILE A 41 12.02 15.18 9.19
CA ILE A 41 12.12 15.69 10.56
C ILE A 41 13.47 16.33 10.76
N ARG A 42 13.48 17.55 11.31
CA ARG A 42 14.68 18.23 11.79
C ARG A 42 14.84 18.00 13.29
N SER A 43 16.03 17.60 13.70
CA SER A 43 16.41 17.46 15.11
C SER A 43 17.28 18.63 15.55
N HIS A 44 16.86 19.36 16.60
CA HIS A 44 17.62 20.38 17.28
C HIS A 44 17.72 19.99 18.76
N GLY A 45 18.81 19.30 19.14
CA GLY A 45 18.94 18.72 20.47
C GLY A 45 17.80 17.71 20.74
N SER A 46 17.02 17.94 21.80
CA SER A 46 15.84 17.11 22.15
C SER A 46 14.57 17.48 21.37
N GLN A 47 14.54 18.59 20.65
CA GLN A 47 13.36 19.04 19.91
C GLN A 47 13.36 18.48 18.49
N LYS A 48 12.21 17.90 18.09
CA LYS A 48 11.95 17.40 16.74
C LYS A 48 10.84 18.22 16.09
N SER A 49 11.10 18.78 14.91
CA SER A 49 10.11 19.51 14.11
C SER A 49 9.94 18.88 12.73
N VAL A 50 8.69 18.84 12.25
CA VAL A 50 8.38 18.40 10.89
C VAL A 50 8.80 19.48 9.91
N VAL A 51 9.55 19.11 8.88
CA VAL A 51 10.05 20.01 7.82
C VAL A 51 9.21 19.85 6.56
N ALA A 52 8.89 18.62 6.20
CA ALA A 52 8.10 18.29 5.02
C ALA A 52 7.35 16.97 5.23
N VAL A 53 6.26 16.77 4.50
CA VAL A 53 5.45 15.54 4.49
C VAL A 53 5.10 15.19 3.05
N GLY A 54 4.95 13.91 2.76
CA GLY A 54 4.48 13.43 1.45
C GLY A 54 5.54 13.59 0.36
N THR A 55 5.13 14.09 -0.78
CA THR A 55 5.96 14.25 -1.98
C THR A 55 7.22 15.07 -1.73
N GLU A 56 7.11 16.15 -0.95
CA GLU A 56 8.28 16.98 -0.63
C GLU A 56 9.29 16.20 0.23
N ALA A 57 8.82 15.47 1.24
CA ALA A 57 9.66 14.62 2.07
C ALA A 57 10.29 13.46 1.27
N LYS A 58 9.54 12.84 0.33
CA LYS A 58 10.07 11.78 -0.54
C LYS A 58 11.26 12.28 -1.38
N ARG A 59 11.22 13.51 -1.88
CA ARG A 59 12.34 14.12 -2.62
C ARG A 59 13.60 14.28 -1.79
N MET A 60 13.47 14.30 -0.47
CA MET A 60 14.59 14.46 0.47
C MET A 60 15.24 13.13 0.86
N LEU A 61 14.65 11.96 0.52
CA LEU A 61 15.23 10.65 0.82
C LEU A 61 16.64 10.52 0.24
N GLY A 62 17.59 10.14 1.09
CA GLY A 62 19.00 9.99 0.71
C GLY A 62 19.74 11.29 0.38
N ARG A 63 19.13 12.47 0.62
CA ARG A 63 19.70 13.80 0.26
C ARG A 63 19.71 14.79 1.42
N THR A 64 19.42 14.34 2.63
CA THR A 64 19.31 15.21 3.82
C THR A 64 20.66 15.44 4.48
N PRO A 65 20.92 16.65 5.03
CA PRO A 65 22.05 16.88 5.93
C PRO A 65 21.84 16.18 7.26
N GLY A 66 22.89 15.99 8.06
CA GLY A 66 22.88 15.17 9.27
C GLY A 66 21.87 15.56 10.37
N ASN A 67 21.34 16.77 10.34
CA ASN A 67 20.31 17.24 11.29
C ASN A 67 18.86 17.08 10.77
N ILE A 68 18.68 16.57 9.55
CA ILE A 68 17.37 16.27 8.96
C ILE A 68 17.35 14.79 8.59
N ALA A 69 16.27 14.09 8.94
CA ALA A 69 16.03 12.71 8.54
C ALA A 69 14.69 12.61 7.80
N ALA A 70 14.70 12.04 6.59
CA ALA A 70 13.48 11.63 5.91
C ALA A 70 13.13 10.20 6.37
N ILE A 71 11.96 10.02 6.97
CA ILE A 71 11.54 8.80 7.67
C ILE A 71 10.27 8.27 7.00
N ARG A 72 10.20 6.95 6.80
CA ARG A 72 8.97 6.23 6.49
C ARG A 72 8.36 5.73 7.81
N PRO A 73 7.24 6.31 8.27
CA PRO A 73 6.61 5.89 9.52
C PRO A 73 5.91 4.54 9.43
N MET A 74 5.65 4.08 8.20
CA MET A 74 5.08 2.75 7.90
C MET A 74 6.15 1.85 7.31
N LYS A 75 6.16 0.58 7.73
CA LYS A 75 7.03 -0.46 7.19
C LYS A 75 6.33 -1.82 7.24
N ASP A 76 6.40 -2.58 6.16
CA ASP A 76 5.83 -3.93 6.08
C ASP A 76 4.35 -3.99 6.56
N GLY A 77 3.54 -2.96 6.22
CA GLY A 77 2.12 -2.86 6.60
C GLY A 77 1.86 -2.39 8.04
N VAL A 78 2.91 -2.08 8.83
CA VAL A 78 2.76 -1.69 10.24
C VAL A 78 3.37 -0.32 10.55
N ILE A 79 2.93 0.29 11.65
CA ILE A 79 3.53 1.54 12.13
C ILE A 79 4.90 1.25 12.74
N ALA A 80 5.95 1.75 12.11
CA ALA A 80 7.33 1.66 12.59
C ALA A 80 7.69 2.81 13.56
N ASP A 81 7.11 4.00 13.37
CA ASP A 81 7.27 5.16 14.27
C ASP A 81 5.91 5.81 14.51
N PHE A 82 5.36 5.56 15.70
CA PHE A 82 4.06 6.05 16.12
C PHE A 82 3.96 7.59 16.09
N SER A 83 4.94 8.27 16.66
CA SER A 83 4.94 9.74 16.76
C SER A 83 5.01 10.42 15.39
N VAL A 84 5.77 9.83 14.47
CA VAL A 84 5.90 10.33 13.09
C VAL A 84 4.63 10.04 12.30
N CYS A 85 4.03 8.86 12.46
CA CYS A 85 2.78 8.47 11.83
C CYS A 85 1.62 9.40 12.25
N GLU A 86 1.48 9.68 13.56
CA GLU A 86 0.49 10.61 14.08
C GLU A 86 0.62 12.01 13.45
N LYS A 87 1.86 12.54 13.38
CA LYS A 87 2.12 13.85 12.74
C LYS A 87 1.80 13.85 11.25
N MET A 88 2.11 12.76 10.55
CA MET A 88 1.77 12.60 9.13
C MET A 88 0.26 12.62 8.93
N LEU A 89 -0.49 11.82 9.69
CA LEU A 89 -1.95 11.78 9.64
C LEU A 89 -2.55 13.15 9.99
N GLN A 90 -2.07 13.81 11.03
CA GLN A 90 -2.51 15.16 11.40
C GLN A 90 -2.30 16.15 10.26
N TYR A 91 -1.15 16.13 9.60
CA TYR A 91 -0.87 16.97 8.44
C TYR A 91 -1.85 16.70 7.29
N PHE A 92 -2.08 15.43 6.96
CA PHE A 92 -2.98 15.06 5.86
C PHE A 92 -4.44 15.39 6.18
N ILE A 93 -4.92 15.13 7.40
CA ILE A 93 -6.28 15.48 7.83
C ILE A 93 -6.48 17.01 7.74
N ASN A 94 -5.50 17.80 8.19
CA ASN A 94 -5.57 19.25 8.07
C ASN A 94 -5.56 19.71 6.62
N LYS A 95 -4.70 19.14 5.77
CA LYS A 95 -4.60 19.45 4.33
C LYS A 95 -5.93 19.21 3.59
N VAL A 96 -6.62 18.14 3.91
CA VAL A 96 -7.93 17.80 3.33
C VAL A 96 -9.03 18.78 3.76
N HIS A 97 -8.86 19.45 4.91
CA HIS A 97 -9.80 20.40 5.50
C HIS A 97 -9.27 21.85 5.49
N GLU A 98 -8.36 22.21 4.59
CA GLU A 98 -7.74 23.55 4.53
C GLU A 98 -8.73 24.71 4.54
N ASN A 99 -9.93 24.52 3.97
CA ASN A 99 -10.98 25.53 3.91
C ASN A 99 -11.92 25.52 5.11
N SER A 100 -11.64 24.73 6.14
CA SER A 100 -12.48 24.69 7.35
C SER A 100 -12.08 25.77 8.35
N PHE A 101 -13.06 26.60 8.76
CA PHE A 101 -12.87 27.61 9.81
C PHE A 101 -12.56 27.02 11.20
N LEU A 102 -12.87 25.74 11.41
CA LEU A 102 -12.67 25.03 12.65
C LEU A 102 -11.69 23.89 12.47
N GLN A 103 -10.90 23.62 13.49
CA GLN A 103 -10.02 22.45 13.50
C GLN A 103 -10.83 21.17 13.22
N PRO A 104 -10.48 20.38 12.20
CA PRO A 104 -11.28 19.23 11.79
C PRO A 104 -11.33 18.16 12.91
N SER A 105 -12.45 17.45 12.96
CA SER A 105 -12.64 16.30 13.87
C SER A 105 -13.53 15.26 13.18
N PRO A 106 -13.04 14.62 12.10
CA PRO A 106 -13.82 13.68 11.30
C PRO A 106 -14.07 12.34 11.98
N ARG A 107 -15.07 11.59 11.51
CA ARG A 107 -15.04 10.13 11.59
C ARG A 107 -14.05 9.62 10.55
N VAL A 108 -13.25 8.63 10.91
CA VAL A 108 -12.23 8.09 10.02
C VAL A 108 -12.43 6.58 9.92
N LEU A 109 -12.55 6.08 8.69
CA LEU A 109 -12.46 4.66 8.37
C LEU A 109 -11.04 4.38 7.89
N ILE A 110 -10.33 3.45 8.54
CA ILE A 110 -8.96 3.09 8.18
C ILE A 110 -8.91 1.67 7.65
N CYS A 111 -8.25 1.50 6.50
CA CYS A 111 -7.92 0.19 5.96
C CYS A 111 -6.75 -0.40 6.75
N VAL A 112 -6.86 -1.67 7.15
CA VAL A 112 -5.85 -2.37 7.94
C VAL A 112 -5.52 -3.73 7.31
N PRO A 113 -4.26 -4.19 7.35
CA PRO A 113 -3.90 -5.52 6.87
C PRO A 113 -4.70 -6.63 7.56
N CYS A 114 -5.07 -7.68 6.83
CA CYS A 114 -5.94 -8.73 7.34
C CYS A 114 -5.36 -9.49 8.54
N LYS A 115 -4.03 -9.66 8.60
CA LYS A 115 -3.32 -10.33 9.70
C LYS A 115 -2.71 -9.38 10.74
N SER A 116 -3.16 -8.11 10.77
CA SER A 116 -2.68 -7.16 11.78
C SER A 116 -3.05 -7.62 13.20
N THR A 117 -2.07 -7.54 14.10
CA THR A 117 -2.24 -7.87 15.51
C THR A 117 -3.11 -6.83 16.23
N GLN A 118 -3.64 -7.18 17.41
CA GLN A 118 -4.37 -6.22 18.24
C GLN A 118 -3.52 -5.00 18.62
N VAL A 119 -2.21 -5.19 18.84
CA VAL A 119 -1.28 -4.10 19.15
C VAL A 119 -1.14 -3.15 17.95
N GLU A 120 -0.97 -3.68 16.75
CA GLU A 120 -0.90 -2.89 15.52
C GLU A 120 -2.20 -2.15 15.24
N ARG A 121 -3.35 -2.82 15.36
CA ARG A 121 -4.68 -2.20 15.22
C ARG A 121 -4.90 -1.06 16.22
N ARG A 122 -4.48 -1.26 17.47
CA ARG A 122 -4.54 -0.22 18.50
C ARG A 122 -3.62 0.95 18.15
N ALA A 123 -2.40 0.70 17.70
CA ALA A 123 -1.46 1.74 17.30
C ALA A 123 -2.02 2.62 16.17
N ILE A 124 -2.64 2.02 15.15
CA ILE A 124 -3.32 2.74 14.06
C ILE A 124 -4.45 3.61 14.60
N ARG A 125 -5.31 3.03 15.45
CA ARG A 125 -6.43 3.75 16.06
C ARG A 125 -5.98 4.94 16.90
N GLU A 126 -4.99 4.75 17.78
CA GLU A 126 -4.45 5.81 18.65
C GLU A 126 -3.78 6.92 17.82
N SER A 127 -3.05 6.57 16.73
CA SER A 127 -2.46 7.56 15.81
C SER A 127 -3.54 8.43 15.16
N ALA A 128 -4.64 7.84 14.72
CA ALA A 128 -5.72 8.59 14.10
C ALA A 128 -6.48 9.48 15.10
N LEU A 129 -6.72 8.98 16.32
CA LEU A 129 -7.31 9.77 17.41
C LEU A 129 -6.41 10.94 17.83
N GLY A 130 -5.10 10.70 17.96
CA GLY A 130 -4.09 11.73 18.23
C GLY A 130 -4.00 12.77 17.11
N ALA A 131 -4.18 12.35 15.85
CA ALA A 131 -4.24 13.26 14.70
C ALA A 131 -5.53 14.11 14.63
N GLY A 132 -6.52 13.87 15.50
CA GLY A 132 -7.73 14.70 15.63
C GLY A 132 -9.04 14.02 15.23
N ALA A 133 -9.03 12.75 14.81
CA ALA A 133 -10.26 12.02 14.56
C ALA A 133 -11.15 11.95 15.82
N ARG A 134 -12.49 12.05 15.65
CA ARG A 134 -13.46 11.89 16.75
C ARG A 134 -13.88 10.45 16.98
N ALA A 135 -13.83 9.64 15.92
CA ALA A 135 -14.11 8.22 15.95
C ALA A 135 -13.31 7.53 14.83
N VAL A 136 -12.89 6.30 15.08
CA VAL A 136 -12.12 5.49 14.15
C VAL A 136 -12.83 4.16 13.97
N PHE A 137 -13.09 3.82 12.71
CA PHE A 137 -13.62 2.55 12.23
C PHE A 137 -12.54 1.85 11.42
N ARG A 138 -12.67 0.56 11.21
CA ARG A 138 -11.70 -0.23 10.47
C ARG A 138 -12.39 -1.13 9.44
N ILE A 139 -11.71 -1.32 8.33
CA ILE A 139 -12.02 -2.33 7.30
C ILE A 139 -10.73 -3.05 6.92
N GLU A 140 -10.79 -4.34 6.65
CA GLU A 140 -9.62 -5.08 6.17
C GLU A 140 -9.26 -4.64 4.75
N GLU A 141 -7.95 -4.42 4.49
CA GLU A 141 -7.44 -3.98 3.20
C GLU A 141 -7.95 -4.83 2.03
N PRO A 142 -7.89 -6.18 2.08
CA PRO A 142 -8.36 -6.99 0.96
C PRO A 142 -9.87 -6.89 0.73
N MET A 143 -10.67 -6.68 1.77
CA MET A 143 -12.12 -6.41 1.62
C MET A 143 -12.34 -5.06 0.94
N ALA A 144 -11.62 -4.02 1.38
CA ALA A 144 -11.67 -2.72 0.72
C ALA A 144 -11.19 -2.80 -0.73
N ALA A 145 -10.09 -3.52 -1.01
CA ALA A 145 -9.58 -3.74 -2.36
C ALA A 145 -10.63 -4.40 -3.27
N ALA A 146 -11.31 -5.45 -2.78
CA ALA A 146 -12.35 -6.15 -3.52
C ALA A 146 -13.55 -5.25 -3.83
N ILE A 147 -14.04 -4.49 -2.84
CA ILE A 147 -15.12 -3.50 -3.03
C ILE A 147 -14.68 -2.42 -4.05
N GLY A 148 -13.45 -1.93 -3.95
CA GLY A 148 -12.89 -0.92 -4.83
C GLY A 148 -12.70 -1.41 -6.27
N ALA A 149 -12.34 -2.67 -6.45
CA ALA A 149 -12.25 -3.35 -7.73
C ALA A 149 -13.63 -3.69 -8.35
N GLY A 150 -14.72 -3.50 -7.60
CA GLY A 150 -16.09 -3.80 -8.05
C GLY A 150 -16.44 -5.28 -8.01
N LEU A 151 -15.77 -6.08 -7.19
CA LEU A 151 -16.12 -7.48 -6.99
C LEU A 151 -17.46 -7.61 -6.23
N PRO A 152 -18.28 -8.61 -6.57
CA PRO A 152 -19.59 -8.83 -5.93
C PRO A 152 -19.43 -9.52 -4.57
N VAL A 153 -18.88 -8.80 -3.59
CA VAL A 153 -18.51 -9.33 -2.25
C VAL A 153 -19.72 -9.80 -1.44
N GLU A 154 -20.93 -9.29 -1.72
CA GLU A 154 -22.19 -9.61 -1.05
C GLU A 154 -22.86 -10.89 -1.54
N GLU A 155 -22.47 -11.38 -2.71
CA GLU A 155 -23.03 -12.59 -3.29
C GLU A 155 -22.53 -13.87 -2.58
N ALA A 156 -23.35 -14.95 -2.61
CA ALA A 156 -22.94 -16.29 -2.16
C ALA A 156 -22.03 -16.96 -3.21
N ARG A 157 -20.95 -16.30 -3.59
CA ARG A 157 -19.95 -16.72 -4.58
C ARG A 157 -18.55 -16.31 -4.16
N GLY A 158 -17.57 -17.14 -4.52
CA GLY A 158 -16.16 -16.85 -4.25
C GLY A 158 -15.61 -15.72 -5.11
N SER A 159 -15.07 -14.70 -4.47
CA SER A 159 -14.26 -13.64 -5.10
C SER A 159 -12.87 -13.66 -4.50
N MET A 160 -11.83 -13.77 -5.34
CA MET A 160 -10.44 -13.76 -4.87
C MET A 160 -9.74 -12.50 -5.30
N VAL A 161 -9.17 -11.79 -4.32
CA VAL A 161 -8.37 -10.58 -4.53
C VAL A 161 -6.94 -10.81 -4.06
N VAL A 162 -5.98 -10.27 -4.81
CA VAL A 162 -4.56 -10.22 -4.45
C VAL A 162 -4.14 -8.75 -4.51
N ASP A 163 -4.01 -8.13 -3.36
CA ASP A 163 -3.63 -6.73 -3.22
C ASP A 163 -2.13 -6.63 -2.93
N ILE A 164 -1.37 -6.09 -3.89
CA ILE A 164 0.09 -5.99 -3.80
C ILE A 164 0.45 -4.53 -3.52
N GLY A 165 0.64 -4.23 -2.25
CA GLY A 165 1.01 -2.91 -1.76
C GLY A 165 2.51 -2.60 -1.85
N GLY A 166 2.94 -1.56 -1.13
CA GLY A 166 4.37 -1.24 -0.98
C GLY A 166 5.09 -2.22 -0.06
N GLY A 167 4.52 -2.52 1.11
CA GLY A 167 5.14 -3.34 2.15
C GLY A 167 4.63 -4.78 2.22
N THR A 168 3.39 -5.02 1.82
CA THR A 168 2.70 -6.31 1.95
C THR A 168 1.99 -6.72 0.67
N THR A 169 1.72 -8.02 0.57
CA THR A 169 0.72 -8.58 -0.36
C THR A 169 -0.35 -9.26 0.49
N GLU A 170 -1.58 -8.78 0.33
CA GLU A 170 -2.78 -9.30 0.99
C GLU A 170 -3.56 -10.15 0.00
N ILE A 171 -3.88 -11.38 0.38
CA ILE A 171 -4.65 -12.32 -0.45
C ILE A 171 -5.90 -12.68 0.32
N ALA A 172 -7.08 -12.53 -0.27
CA ALA A 172 -8.30 -12.93 0.38
C ALA A 172 -9.30 -13.60 -0.56
N LEU A 173 -9.99 -14.59 -0.02
CA LEU A 173 -11.19 -15.18 -0.56
C LEU A 173 -12.38 -14.62 0.20
N ILE A 174 -13.30 -14.01 -0.52
CA ILE A 174 -14.42 -13.25 0.02
C ILE A 174 -15.74 -13.83 -0.53
N SER A 175 -16.73 -13.95 0.33
CA SER A 175 -18.10 -14.36 -0.01
C SER A 175 -19.07 -13.83 1.06
N LEU A 176 -20.29 -13.44 0.69
CA LEU A 176 -21.35 -13.00 1.61
C LEU A 176 -20.90 -11.90 2.59
N ASN A 177 -20.17 -10.91 2.10
CA ASN A 177 -19.57 -9.83 2.88
C ASN A 177 -18.55 -10.27 3.95
N GLY A 178 -18.10 -11.53 3.90
CA GLY A 178 -17.14 -12.09 4.85
C GLY A 178 -15.84 -12.53 4.17
N VAL A 179 -14.74 -12.38 4.89
CA VAL A 179 -13.46 -12.96 4.51
C VAL A 179 -13.45 -14.43 4.94
N VAL A 180 -13.49 -15.34 3.97
CA VAL A 180 -13.50 -16.78 4.20
C VAL A 180 -12.10 -17.31 4.51
N TYR A 181 -11.12 -16.81 3.79
CA TYR A 181 -9.70 -17.07 4.00
C TYR A 181 -8.88 -15.81 3.68
N ALA A 182 -7.85 -15.57 4.45
CA ALA A 182 -6.90 -14.49 4.15
C ALA A 182 -5.47 -14.90 4.48
N GLU A 183 -4.54 -14.43 3.65
CA GLU A 183 -3.10 -14.56 3.81
C GLU A 183 -2.45 -13.19 3.63
N SER A 184 -1.40 -12.94 4.40
CA SER A 184 -0.60 -11.71 4.30
C SER A 184 0.87 -12.07 4.30
N VAL A 185 1.59 -11.60 3.29
CA VAL A 185 3.05 -11.77 3.21
C VAL A 185 3.73 -10.41 3.14
N ARG A 186 4.88 -10.27 3.84
CA ARG A 186 5.66 -9.02 3.89
C ARG A 186 6.55 -8.86 2.66
N VAL A 187 5.93 -8.97 1.50
CA VAL A 187 6.54 -8.77 0.19
C VAL A 187 5.63 -7.85 -0.61
N GLY A 188 6.19 -6.79 -1.15
CA GLY A 188 5.51 -5.81 -1.99
C GLY A 188 6.54 -4.97 -2.75
N GLY A 189 6.15 -3.79 -3.20
CA GLY A 189 6.96 -2.91 -4.01
C GLY A 189 8.32 -2.56 -3.41
N ASP A 190 8.40 -2.40 -2.08
CA ASP A 190 9.65 -2.05 -1.39
C ASP A 190 10.65 -3.22 -1.43
N ARG A 191 10.16 -4.46 -1.33
CA ARG A 191 11.02 -5.65 -1.49
C ARG A 191 11.55 -5.80 -2.91
N PHE A 192 10.75 -5.40 -3.92
CA PHE A 192 11.24 -5.35 -5.30
C PHE A 192 12.36 -4.32 -5.45
N ASP A 193 12.23 -3.15 -4.84
CA ASP A 193 13.27 -2.11 -4.86
C ASP A 193 14.55 -2.57 -4.14
N GLU A 194 14.43 -3.18 -2.97
CA GLU A 194 15.55 -3.76 -2.22
C GLU A 194 16.28 -4.86 -3.03
N ALA A 195 15.53 -5.70 -3.75
CA ALA A 195 16.07 -6.74 -4.60
C ALA A 195 16.89 -6.15 -5.77
N ILE A 196 16.40 -5.09 -6.40
CA ILE A 196 17.11 -4.37 -7.47
C ILE A 196 18.39 -3.72 -6.93
N VAL A 197 18.32 -3.05 -5.77
CA VAL A 197 19.52 -2.49 -5.11
C VAL A 197 20.57 -3.57 -4.86
N THR A 198 20.13 -4.72 -4.36
CA THR A 198 21.00 -5.85 -4.05
C THR A 198 21.63 -6.45 -5.31
N TYR A 199 20.83 -6.61 -6.37
CA TYR A 199 21.29 -7.09 -7.68
C TYR A 199 22.38 -6.18 -8.27
N VAL A 200 22.11 -4.86 -8.31
CA VAL A 200 23.07 -3.87 -8.82
C VAL A 200 24.35 -3.87 -8.00
N ARG A 201 24.25 -3.95 -6.68
CA ARG A 201 25.42 -4.05 -5.81
C ARG A 201 26.28 -5.28 -6.11
N ARG A 202 25.63 -6.42 -6.30
CA ARG A 202 26.31 -7.72 -6.52
C ARG A 202 26.92 -7.82 -7.91
N ASN A 203 26.17 -7.44 -8.96
CA ASN A 203 26.55 -7.70 -10.35
C ASN A 203 27.33 -6.55 -10.98
N TYR A 204 27.09 -5.29 -10.53
CA TYR A 204 27.72 -4.09 -11.08
C TYR A 204 28.75 -3.45 -10.13
N GLY A 205 28.90 -3.96 -8.91
CA GLY A 205 29.77 -3.35 -7.91
C GLY A 205 29.41 -1.90 -7.61
N SER A 206 28.16 -1.53 -7.80
CA SER A 206 27.68 -0.15 -7.69
C SER A 206 26.56 -0.03 -6.66
N LEU A 207 26.51 1.08 -5.94
CA LEU A 207 25.44 1.39 -5.00
C LEU A 207 24.49 2.40 -5.62
N ILE A 208 23.21 2.05 -5.65
CA ILE A 208 22.11 2.94 -6.04
C ILE A 208 21.20 3.20 -4.84
N GLY A 209 20.48 4.32 -4.87
CA GLY A 209 19.46 4.63 -3.87
C GLY A 209 18.12 3.99 -4.18
N GLU A 210 17.26 3.95 -3.17
CA GLU A 210 15.89 3.40 -3.24
C GLU A 210 15.06 4.06 -4.36
N SER A 211 15.11 5.39 -4.47
CA SER A 211 14.38 6.12 -5.53
C SER A 211 14.86 5.74 -6.94
N THR A 212 16.12 5.35 -7.10
CA THR A 212 16.67 4.87 -8.39
C THR A 212 16.15 3.46 -8.67
N ALA A 213 16.09 2.59 -7.66
CA ALA A 213 15.55 1.24 -7.80
C ALA A 213 14.05 1.27 -8.13
N GLU A 214 13.27 2.12 -7.44
CA GLU A 214 11.86 2.34 -7.74
C GLU A 214 11.65 2.78 -9.20
N ARG A 215 12.45 3.72 -9.69
CA ARG A 215 12.43 4.15 -11.10
C ARG A 215 12.73 3.01 -12.06
N ILE A 216 13.77 2.22 -11.80
CA ILE A 216 14.14 1.05 -12.61
C ILE A 216 12.96 0.06 -12.67
N LYS A 217 12.37 -0.28 -11.53
CA LYS A 217 11.21 -1.15 -11.44
C LYS A 217 10.05 -0.65 -12.30
N GLN A 218 9.73 0.64 -12.23
CA GLN A 218 8.62 1.24 -12.97
C GLN A 218 8.87 1.32 -14.48
N GLU A 219 10.10 1.63 -14.90
CA GLU A 219 10.44 1.81 -16.32
C GLU A 219 10.61 0.48 -17.06
N ILE A 220 11.34 -0.48 -16.47
CA ILE A 220 11.75 -1.71 -17.13
C ILE A 220 11.42 -3.00 -16.38
N GLY A 221 10.84 -2.92 -15.16
CA GLY A 221 10.47 -4.09 -14.38
C GLY A 221 9.51 -5.01 -15.13
N THR A 222 9.69 -6.31 -14.98
CA THR A 222 8.81 -7.35 -15.51
C THR A 222 8.80 -8.55 -14.59
N ALA A 223 7.67 -9.24 -14.53
CA ALA A 223 7.52 -10.46 -13.73
C ALA A 223 7.60 -11.75 -14.58
N PHE A 224 7.64 -11.63 -15.91
CA PHE A 224 7.56 -12.78 -16.80
C PHE A 224 8.54 -12.66 -17.98
N PRO A 225 9.20 -13.77 -18.37
CA PRO A 225 10.14 -13.77 -19.49
C PRO A 225 9.42 -13.72 -20.85
N GLY A 226 10.17 -13.36 -21.90
CA GLY A 226 9.71 -13.46 -23.29
C GLY A 226 9.01 -12.23 -23.86
N GLY A 227 8.90 -11.15 -23.08
CA GLY A 227 8.46 -9.85 -23.57
C GLY A 227 9.61 -9.03 -24.20
N ASP A 228 9.27 -7.83 -24.69
CA ASP A 228 10.26 -6.88 -25.21
C ASP A 228 11.30 -6.53 -24.14
N VAL A 229 12.57 -6.71 -24.47
CA VAL A 229 13.67 -6.31 -23.60
C VAL A 229 13.76 -4.80 -23.59
N ARG A 230 13.58 -4.20 -22.43
CA ARG A 230 13.72 -2.75 -22.18
C ARG A 230 15.02 -2.49 -21.46
N GLU A 231 15.60 -1.34 -21.71
CA GLU A 231 16.86 -0.91 -21.11
C GLU A 231 16.70 0.45 -20.46
N VAL A 232 17.51 0.70 -19.42
CA VAL A 232 17.59 1.99 -18.73
C VAL A 232 19.01 2.30 -18.33
N ASP A 233 19.42 3.54 -18.50
CA ASP A 233 20.70 4.03 -18.01
C ASP A 233 20.59 4.38 -16.54
N VAL A 234 21.53 3.85 -15.77
CA VAL A 234 21.61 3.99 -14.32
C VAL A 234 22.93 4.63 -13.92
N ARG A 235 22.86 5.55 -12.96
CA ARG A 235 24.05 6.09 -12.29
C ARG A 235 24.09 5.61 -10.86
N GLY A 236 25.20 5.00 -10.47
CA GLY A 236 25.48 4.55 -9.11
C GLY A 236 26.86 4.98 -8.66
N ARG A 237 27.15 4.77 -7.39
CA ARG A 237 28.49 4.97 -6.84
C ARG A 237 29.26 3.65 -6.94
N ASN A 238 30.37 3.62 -7.67
CA ASN A 238 31.29 2.49 -7.70
C ASN A 238 31.81 2.21 -6.29
N LEU A 239 31.65 0.99 -5.82
CA LEU A 239 32.05 0.61 -4.45
C LEU A 239 33.55 0.50 -4.26
N ALA A 240 34.30 0.15 -5.32
CA ALA A 240 35.76 0.02 -5.25
C ALA A 240 36.45 1.37 -5.28
N GLU A 241 35.98 2.29 -6.12
CA GLU A 241 36.65 3.58 -6.40
C GLU A 241 35.97 4.75 -5.67
N GLY A 242 34.73 4.57 -5.20
CA GLY A 242 33.97 5.62 -4.52
C GLY A 242 33.40 6.71 -5.44
N VAL A 243 33.64 6.64 -6.75
CA VAL A 243 33.25 7.65 -7.74
C VAL A 243 31.91 7.27 -8.44
N PRO A 244 31.19 8.23 -9.03
CA PRO A 244 30.02 7.93 -9.85
C PRO A 244 30.38 7.09 -11.07
N ARG A 245 29.56 6.09 -11.36
CA ARG A 245 29.65 5.23 -12.54
C ARG A 245 28.29 5.10 -13.21
N SER A 246 28.27 5.15 -14.55
CA SER A 246 27.07 4.86 -15.34
C SER A 246 27.16 3.43 -15.92
N PHE A 247 26.02 2.78 -16.00
CA PHE A 247 25.85 1.46 -16.62
C PHE A 247 24.41 1.32 -17.14
N THR A 248 24.19 0.40 -18.07
CA THR A 248 22.87 0.10 -18.61
C THR A 248 22.36 -1.19 -17.96
N LEU A 249 21.12 -1.20 -17.51
CA LEU A 249 20.42 -2.35 -16.94
C LEU A 249 19.24 -2.71 -17.85
N ASN A 250 18.98 -3.99 -18.05
CA ASN A 250 17.86 -4.45 -18.88
C ASN A 250 16.78 -5.18 -18.07
N SER A 251 15.61 -5.37 -18.67
CA SER A 251 14.45 -5.97 -18.01
C SER A 251 14.64 -7.43 -17.61
N ASN A 252 15.49 -8.21 -18.30
CA ASN A 252 15.78 -9.59 -17.91
C ASN A 252 16.60 -9.65 -16.62
N GLU A 253 17.51 -8.72 -16.43
CA GLU A 253 18.30 -8.60 -15.20
C GLU A 253 17.41 -8.18 -14.03
N VAL A 254 16.43 -7.29 -14.26
CA VAL A 254 15.44 -6.92 -13.24
C VAL A 254 14.55 -8.12 -12.89
N LEU A 255 14.11 -8.90 -13.88
CA LEU A 255 13.37 -10.14 -13.64
C LEU A 255 14.16 -11.12 -12.77
N GLU A 256 15.46 -11.32 -13.07
CA GLU A 256 16.35 -12.16 -12.24
C GLU A 256 16.41 -11.64 -10.79
N ALA A 257 16.54 -10.33 -10.62
CA ALA A 257 16.56 -9.72 -9.29
C ALA A 257 15.26 -9.98 -8.49
N LEU A 258 14.09 -9.98 -9.17
CA LEU A 258 12.78 -10.10 -8.54
C LEU A 258 12.33 -11.53 -8.26
N GLN A 259 13.02 -12.56 -8.77
CA GLN A 259 12.57 -13.98 -8.72
C GLN A 259 12.16 -14.46 -7.33
N GLU A 260 12.95 -14.18 -6.30
CA GLU A 260 12.65 -14.62 -4.92
C GLU A 260 11.37 -13.97 -4.37
N SER A 261 11.22 -12.68 -4.60
CA SER A 261 10.04 -11.93 -4.17
C SER A 261 8.78 -12.39 -4.91
N LEU A 262 8.87 -12.59 -6.23
CA LEU A 262 7.78 -13.11 -7.05
C LEU A 262 7.38 -14.54 -6.65
N ALA A 263 8.37 -15.43 -6.41
CA ALA A 263 8.11 -16.78 -5.94
C ALA A 263 7.36 -16.81 -4.60
N THR A 264 7.68 -15.88 -3.69
CA THR A 264 6.98 -15.75 -2.41
C THR A 264 5.51 -15.38 -2.60
N ILE A 265 5.20 -14.44 -3.50
CA ILE A 265 3.81 -14.06 -3.81
C ILE A 265 3.07 -15.23 -4.46
N VAL A 266 3.68 -15.89 -5.46
CA VAL A 266 3.10 -17.07 -6.13
C VAL A 266 2.75 -18.15 -5.12
N GLN A 267 3.68 -18.46 -4.21
CA GLN A 267 3.45 -19.49 -3.19
C GLN A 267 2.31 -19.13 -2.25
N ALA A 268 2.19 -17.86 -1.84
CA ALA A 268 1.11 -17.39 -0.99
C ALA A 268 -0.26 -17.49 -1.70
N VAL A 269 -0.32 -17.16 -3.00
CA VAL A 269 -1.54 -17.33 -3.80
C VAL A 269 -1.93 -18.81 -3.91
N LYS A 270 -0.97 -19.71 -4.18
CA LYS A 270 -1.21 -21.16 -4.24
C LYS A 270 -1.70 -21.70 -2.90
N SER A 271 -1.09 -21.28 -1.79
CA SER A 271 -1.56 -21.66 -0.45
C SER A 271 -2.99 -21.20 -0.17
N ALA A 272 -3.36 -20.00 -0.59
CA ALA A 272 -4.72 -19.50 -0.43
C ALA A 272 -5.74 -20.31 -1.24
N LEU A 273 -5.38 -20.72 -2.46
CA LEU A 273 -6.22 -21.59 -3.30
C LEU A 273 -6.41 -22.97 -2.68
N GLU A 274 -5.33 -23.58 -2.13
CA GLU A 274 -5.39 -24.87 -1.45
C GLU A 274 -6.27 -24.86 -0.20
N GLN A 275 -6.37 -23.74 0.49
CA GLN A 275 -7.19 -23.56 1.69
C GLN A 275 -8.64 -23.15 1.38
N SER A 276 -8.95 -22.94 0.09
CA SER A 276 -10.28 -22.51 -0.33
C SER A 276 -11.30 -23.67 -0.23
N PRO A 277 -12.52 -23.43 0.30
CA PRO A 277 -13.61 -24.40 0.24
C PRO A 277 -13.90 -24.80 -1.21
N PRO A 278 -14.26 -26.09 -1.48
CA PRO A 278 -14.42 -26.59 -2.86
C PRO A 278 -15.40 -25.80 -3.73
N GLU A 279 -16.53 -25.35 -3.16
CA GLU A 279 -17.55 -24.59 -3.87
C GLU A 279 -17.01 -23.22 -4.30
N LEU A 280 -16.31 -22.54 -3.41
CA LEU A 280 -15.70 -21.23 -3.70
C LEU A 280 -14.47 -21.36 -4.62
N ALA A 281 -13.72 -22.45 -4.52
CA ALA A 281 -12.64 -22.76 -5.45
C ALA A 281 -13.15 -22.96 -6.88
N SER A 282 -14.34 -23.55 -7.05
CA SER A 282 -15.01 -23.67 -8.35
C SER A 282 -15.36 -22.29 -8.94
N ASP A 283 -15.89 -21.38 -8.11
CA ASP A 283 -16.17 -20.00 -8.53
C ASP A 283 -14.91 -19.26 -9.00
N ILE A 284 -13.81 -19.44 -8.24
CA ILE A 284 -12.51 -18.84 -8.59
C ILE A 284 -11.95 -19.44 -9.88
N ALA A 285 -12.13 -20.74 -10.11
CA ALA A 285 -11.69 -21.38 -11.34
C ALA A 285 -12.38 -20.79 -12.59
N GLU A 286 -13.63 -20.39 -12.45
CA GLU A 286 -14.41 -19.76 -13.53
C GLU A 286 -14.10 -18.27 -13.68
N ARG A 287 -14.05 -17.52 -12.57
CA ARG A 287 -13.96 -16.05 -12.57
C ARG A 287 -12.51 -15.53 -12.55
N GLY A 288 -11.59 -16.35 -12.05
CA GLY A 288 -10.21 -15.99 -11.83
C GLY A 288 -9.99 -15.19 -10.56
N LEU A 289 -8.79 -14.64 -10.46
CA LEU A 289 -8.38 -13.76 -9.37
C LEU A 289 -8.11 -12.34 -9.88
N VAL A 290 -8.32 -11.35 -9.02
CA VAL A 290 -8.17 -9.93 -9.34
C VAL A 290 -6.98 -9.35 -8.61
N LEU A 291 -6.06 -8.73 -9.37
CA LEU A 291 -4.89 -8.03 -8.85
C LEU A 291 -5.23 -6.57 -8.57
N THR A 292 -4.87 -6.11 -7.38
CA THR A 292 -4.98 -4.72 -6.92
C THR A 292 -3.67 -4.23 -6.32
N GLY A 293 -3.63 -2.96 -5.93
CA GLY A 293 -2.43 -2.34 -5.37
C GLY A 293 -1.42 -1.89 -6.41
N GLY A 294 -0.44 -1.12 -5.96
CA GLY A 294 0.60 -0.56 -6.86
C GLY A 294 1.52 -1.62 -7.46
N GLY A 295 1.74 -2.74 -6.75
CA GLY A 295 2.54 -3.86 -7.24
C GLY A 295 1.91 -4.61 -8.40
N ALA A 296 0.57 -4.57 -8.55
CA ALA A 296 -0.15 -5.13 -9.71
C ALA A 296 0.23 -4.46 -11.05
N LEU A 297 0.84 -3.27 -10.99
CA LEU A 297 1.35 -2.56 -12.18
C LEU A 297 2.70 -3.11 -12.68
N LEU A 298 3.35 -4.03 -11.96
CA LEU A 298 4.54 -4.69 -12.47
C LEU A 298 4.17 -5.47 -13.74
N ARG A 299 4.86 -5.15 -14.81
CA ARG A 299 4.58 -5.71 -16.15
C ARG A 299 4.56 -7.25 -16.14
N ASP A 300 3.57 -7.84 -16.77
CA ASP A 300 3.39 -9.29 -16.96
C ASP A 300 3.25 -10.11 -15.63
N LEU A 301 2.92 -9.46 -14.51
CA LEU A 301 2.65 -10.16 -13.25
C LEU A 301 1.37 -11.01 -13.34
N ASP A 302 0.37 -10.55 -14.06
CA ASP A 302 -0.83 -11.29 -14.39
C ASP A 302 -0.52 -12.58 -15.16
N LYS A 303 0.41 -12.51 -16.12
CA LYS A 303 0.86 -13.70 -16.88
C LYS A 303 1.59 -14.70 -16.00
N LEU A 304 2.46 -14.22 -15.10
CA LEU A 304 3.14 -15.10 -14.15
C LEU A 304 2.13 -15.86 -13.29
N LEU A 305 1.21 -15.14 -12.68
CA LEU A 305 0.22 -15.74 -11.79
C LEU A 305 -0.74 -16.66 -12.57
N ALA A 306 -1.15 -16.28 -13.79
CA ALA A 306 -1.99 -17.15 -14.63
C ALA A 306 -1.29 -18.44 -14.99
N GLN A 307 0.01 -18.38 -15.34
CA GLN A 307 0.79 -19.60 -15.65
C GLN A 307 0.95 -20.49 -14.40
N GLU A 308 1.25 -19.90 -13.27
CA GLU A 308 1.56 -20.61 -12.03
C GLU A 308 0.34 -21.23 -11.34
N THR A 309 -0.84 -20.62 -11.51
CA THR A 309 -2.10 -21.07 -10.90
C THR A 309 -3.02 -21.82 -11.86
N GLY A 310 -2.85 -21.64 -13.17
CA GLY A 310 -3.76 -22.14 -14.18
C GLY A 310 -5.11 -21.40 -14.23
N LEU A 311 -5.22 -20.26 -13.57
CA LEU A 311 -6.46 -19.48 -13.44
C LEU A 311 -6.42 -18.21 -14.30
N PRO A 312 -7.57 -17.67 -14.72
CA PRO A 312 -7.65 -16.32 -15.26
C PRO A 312 -7.16 -15.31 -14.22
N VAL A 313 -6.37 -14.32 -14.62
CA VAL A 313 -5.88 -13.24 -13.76
C VAL A 313 -6.19 -11.90 -14.40
N ILE A 314 -6.84 -11.03 -13.66
CA ILE A 314 -7.29 -9.73 -14.14
C ILE A 314 -6.66 -8.65 -13.27
N VAL A 315 -6.01 -7.67 -13.88
CA VAL A 315 -5.57 -6.45 -13.19
C VAL A 315 -6.77 -5.51 -13.10
N ALA A 316 -7.10 -5.08 -11.89
CA ALA A 316 -8.20 -4.15 -11.67
C ALA A 316 -7.96 -2.81 -12.37
N GLU A 317 -9.03 -2.10 -12.71
CA GLU A 317 -8.94 -0.72 -13.19
C GLU A 317 -8.42 0.19 -12.07
N GLU A 318 -7.41 1.00 -12.39
CA GLU A 318 -6.70 1.85 -11.40
C GLU A 318 -6.30 1.10 -10.12
N PRO A 319 -5.51 0.03 -10.20
CA PRO A 319 -5.27 -0.90 -9.10
C PRO A 319 -4.69 -0.22 -7.87
N LEU A 320 -3.90 0.84 -8.04
CA LEU A 320 -3.31 1.64 -6.95
C LEU A 320 -4.36 2.26 -6.03
N THR A 321 -5.57 2.50 -6.52
CA THR A 321 -6.61 3.24 -5.79
C THR A 321 -7.74 2.34 -5.28
N CYS A 322 -7.69 1.04 -5.54
CA CYS A 322 -8.78 0.11 -5.19
C CYS A 322 -9.08 0.13 -3.70
N VAL A 323 -8.08 0.03 -2.82
CA VAL A 323 -8.28 0.05 -1.36
C VAL A 323 -8.96 1.36 -0.93
N ALA A 324 -8.45 2.51 -1.38
CA ALA A 324 -9.00 3.81 -1.03
C ALA A 324 -10.45 4.00 -1.56
N ARG A 325 -10.74 3.56 -2.79
CA ARG A 325 -12.10 3.60 -3.36
C ARG A 325 -13.06 2.70 -2.61
N GLY A 326 -12.61 1.49 -2.27
CA GLY A 326 -13.43 0.54 -1.51
C GLY A 326 -13.73 1.01 -0.10
N GLY A 327 -12.72 1.53 0.59
CA GLY A 327 -12.90 2.18 1.89
C GLY A 327 -13.85 3.38 1.81
N GLY A 328 -13.79 4.15 0.71
CA GLY A 328 -14.72 5.24 0.45
C GLY A 328 -16.16 4.76 0.28
N ARG A 329 -16.38 3.70 -0.53
CA ARG A 329 -17.72 3.07 -0.68
C ARG A 329 -18.23 2.52 0.64
N ALA A 330 -17.39 1.84 1.42
CA ALA A 330 -17.76 1.35 2.74
C ALA A 330 -18.15 2.50 3.69
N LEU A 331 -17.41 3.62 3.65
CA LEU A 331 -17.74 4.82 4.42
C LEU A 331 -19.12 5.40 4.05
N GLU A 332 -19.47 5.41 2.77
CA GLU A 332 -20.79 5.87 2.29
C GLU A 332 -21.94 4.96 2.73
N MET A 333 -21.66 3.67 2.90
CA MET A 333 -22.63 2.68 3.35
C MET A 333 -22.85 2.67 4.87
N MET A 334 -21.90 3.18 5.66
CA MET A 334 -21.96 3.18 7.14
C MET A 334 -23.24 3.78 7.74
N ASP A 335 -23.82 4.78 7.09
CA ASP A 335 -25.03 5.43 7.59
C ASP A 335 -26.34 4.78 7.09
N ARG A 336 -26.26 3.87 6.12
CA ARG A 336 -27.43 3.23 5.49
C ARG A 336 -27.79 1.88 6.10
N HIS A 337 -26.79 1.18 6.63
CA HIS A 337 -26.95 -0.15 7.25
C HIS A 337 -26.01 -0.28 8.46
N SER A 338 -26.44 -1.01 9.50
CA SER A 338 -25.54 -1.51 10.54
C SER A 338 -24.66 -2.59 9.88
N MET A 339 -23.44 -2.21 9.48
CA MET A 339 -22.63 -3.10 8.66
C MET A 339 -21.79 -4.03 9.53
N ASP A 340 -21.97 -5.33 9.32
CA ASP A 340 -21.10 -6.41 9.85
C ASP A 340 -19.66 -6.35 9.31
N LEU A 341 -19.42 -5.50 8.27
CA LEU A 341 -18.11 -5.29 7.64
C LEU A 341 -17.14 -4.44 8.47
N LEU A 342 -17.64 -3.68 9.45
CA LEU A 342 -16.85 -2.71 10.18
C LEU A 342 -16.69 -3.12 11.64
N SER A 343 -15.47 -3.18 12.12
CA SER A 343 -15.18 -3.39 13.54
C SER A 343 -14.85 -2.08 14.25
N THR A 344 -15.41 -1.92 15.45
CA THR A 344 -15.16 -0.75 16.33
C THR A 344 -14.20 -1.06 17.46
N GLU A 345 -13.83 -2.34 17.67
CA GLU A 345 -12.93 -2.79 18.75
C GLU A 345 -11.45 -2.72 18.39
#